data_938cdc6692eff70d5fcaa4a0942c3485
#
_entry.id   938cdc6692eff70d5fcaa4a0942c3485
#
_cell.length_a   1.000
_cell.length_b   1.000
_cell.length_c   1.000
_cell.angle_alpha   90.00
_cell.angle_beta   90.00
_cell.angle_gamma   90.00
#
_symmetry.space_group_name_H-M   'P 1'
#
loop_
_entity.id
_entity.type
_entity.pdbx_description
1 polymer ?
#
loop_
_entity_poly.entity_id
_entity_poly.type
_entity_poly.pdbx_seq_one_letter_code
_entity_poly.pdbx_strand_id
1 'polypeptide(L)'
;SEMCIRDRCEILLCDKSIEHGEIGVAFTPDEEIGHGAALLDIEGFGCKYAYTVDGGALGELEYENFNAAQAEIRIKGVSIHPGDAKGKMKNALLIANELVSKFPVEQTPAKTEGYEGFFHFDELNATVESAKLVCIIRDHDAEKFSAKKQFVQKACREINDAYGDGTAELVLKDSYRNMREKILPHMHLIENAKKSMENAGVKPVVVPIRGGTDGAQLSFRGLPCPNLCTGGHNFHGLKAVSYTHLTLPT
;
A
#
# COMPACT_ATOMS: atom_id res chain seq x y z
N SER A 1 8.90 -18.28 3.07
CA SER A 1 7.84 -18.26 4.10
C SER A 1 6.93 -19.47 4.02
N GLU A 2 6.42 -19.86 2.87
CA GLU A 2 5.50 -21.00 2.69
C GLU A 2 6.03 -22.32 3.25
N MET A 3 7.29 -22.66 2.99
CA MET A 3 7.93 -23.87 3.54
C MET A 3 7.95 -23.84 5.07
N CYS A 4 8.24 -22.70 5.68
CA CYS A 4 8.24 -22.57 7.14
C CYS A 4 6.85 -22.74 7.75
N ILE A 5 5.80 -22.23 7.10
CA ILE A 5 4.41 -22.43 7.54
C ILE A 5 4.06 -23.92 7.47
N ARG A 6 4.38 -24.59 6.37
CA ARG A 6 4.17 -26.02 6.19
C ARG A 6 4.86 -26.85 7.28
N ASP A 7 6.13 -26.58 7.57
CA ASP A 7 6.89 -27.29 8.60
C ASP A 7 6.27 -27.12 10.00
N ARG A 8 5.78 -25.89 10.32
CA ARG A 8 5.06 -25.63 11.59
C ARG A 8 3.75 -26.39 11.67
N CYS A 9 2.99 -26.46 10.58
CA CYS A 9 1.77 -27.27 10.51
C CYS A 9 2.06 -28.75 10.73
N GLU A 10 3.14 -29.27 10.15
CA GLU A 10 3.56 -30.66 10.33
C GLU A 10 3.93 -30.97 11.79
N ILE A 11 4.64 -30.07 12.47
CA ILE A 11 4.91 -30.17 13.91
C ILE A 11 3.62 -30.23 14.72
N LEU A 12 2.67 -29.32 14.48
CA LEU A 12 1.38 -29.30 15.18
C LEU A 12 0.54 -30.57 14.94
N LEU A 13 0.65 -31.18 13.76
CA LEU A 13 -0.03 -32.43 13.44
C LEU A 13 0.62 -33.63 14.14
N CYS A 14 1.95 -33.63 14.31
CA CYS A 14 2.72 -34.74 14.85
C CYS A 14 2.85 -34.69 16.37
N ASP A 15 3.06 -33.50 16.95
CA ASP A 15 3.28 -33.36 18.41
C ASP A 15 1.94 -33.08 19.13
N LYS A 16 1.37 -34.12 19.69
CA LYS A 16 0.10 -34.07 20.45
C LYS A 16 0.24 -33.41 21.83
N SER A 17 1.43 -33.06 22.28
CA SER A 17 1.65 -32.31 23.52
C SER A 17 1.36 -30.82 23.35
N ILE A 18 1.33 -30.30 22.12
CA ILE A 18 1.01 -28.91 21.81
C ILE A 18 -0.51 -28.74 21.77
N GLU A 19 -1.07 -28.11 22.79
CA GLU A 19 -2.50 -27.78 22.82
C GLU A 19 -2.79 -26.61 21.88
N HIS A 20 -3.71 -26.80 20.96
CA HIS A 20 -4.16 -25.76 20.03
C HIS A 20 -5.64 -25.89 19.70
N GLY A 21 -6.30 -24.77 19.35
CA GLY A 21 -7.62 -24.75 18.77
C GLY A 21 -7.60 -25.15 17.29
N GLU A 22 -8.69 -24.89 16.59
CA GLU A 22 -8.77 -25.07 15.15
C GLU A 22 -7.84 -24.07 14.43
N ILE A 23 -7.01 -24.57 13.51
CA ILE A 23 -6.06 -23.80 12.74
C ILE A 23 -6.34 -24.00 11.25
N GLY A 24 -6.67 -22.90 10.57
CA GLY A 24 -6.79 -22.85 9.11
C GLY A 24 -5.50 -22.27 8.49
N VAL A 25 -5.06 -22.84 7.38
CA VAL A 25 -3.93 -22.32 6.59
C VAL A 25 -4.39 -22.13 5.15
N ALA A 26 -4.11 -20.95 4.59
CA ALA A 26 -4.39 -20.63 3.21
C ALA A 26 -3.14 -20.10 2.50
N PHE A 27 -2.93 -20.54 1.28
CA PHE A 27 -1.93 -20.00 0.36
C PHE A 27 -2.68 -19.38 -0.81
N THR A 28 -2.46 -18.08 -1.01
CA THR A 28 -3.18 -17.30 -2.03
C THR A 28 -2.21 -16.94 -3.16
N PRO A 29 -2.58 -17.12 -4.44
CA PRO A 29 -1.80 -16.64 -5.58
C PRO A 29 -2.04 -15.13 -5.79
N ASP A 30 -1.25 -14.51 -6.67
CA ASP A 30 -1.48 -13.15 -7.20
C ASP A 30 -1.46 -12.01 -6.15
N GLU A 31 -0.73 -12.20 -5.03
CA GLU A 31 -0.54 -11.14 -4.02
C GLU A 31 0.13 -9.92 -4.64
N GLU A 32 1.20 -10.09 -5.43
CA GLU A 32 2.03 -9.03 -6.03
C GLU A 32 1.25 -8.09 -6.97
N ILE A 33 0.11 -8.53 -7.47
CA ILE A 33 -0.80 -7.69 -8.25
C ILE A 33 -2.04 -7.24 -7.47
N GLY A 34 -2.03 -7.46 -6.13
CA GLY A 34 -3.07 -7.01 -5.20
C GLY A 34 -4.37 -7.83 -5.26
N HIS A 35 -4.32 -9.06 -5.74
CA HIS A 35 -5.50 -9.93 -5.87
C HIS A 35 -5.44 -11.19 -4.97
N GLY A 36 -4.38 -11.39 -4.20
CA GLY A 36 -4.17 -12.59 -3.39
C GLY A 36 -5.33 -12.96 -2.49
N ALA A 37 -5.80 -12.01 -1.69
CA ALA A 37 -6.89 -12.23 -0.75
C ALA A 37 -8.30 -12.15 -1.38
N ALA A 38 -8.43 -11.67 -2.61
CA ALA A 38 -9.73 -11.31 -3.19
C ALA A 38 -10.69 -12.50 -3.32
N LEU A 39 -10.18 -13.67 -3.64
CA LEU A 39 -10.94 -14.88 -3.92
C LEU A 39 -11.01 -15.84 -2.72
N LEU A 40 -10.35 -15.53 -1.60
CA LEU A 40 -10.45 -16.38 -0.40
C LEU A 40 -11.89 -16.43 0.10
N ASP A 41 -12.47 -17.61 0.20
CA ASP A 41 -13.76 -17.83 0.85
C ASP A 41 -13.57 -17.76 2.37
N ILE A 42 -13.81 -16.57 2.95
CA ILE A 42 -13.61 -16.31 4.39
C ILE A 42 -14.64 -17.08 5.21
N GLU A 43 -15.87 -17.24 4.73
CA GLU A 43 -16.92 -17.96 5.44
C GLU A 43 -16.61 -19.46 5.48
N GLY A 44 -16.24 -20.05 4.34
CA GLY A 44 -15.80 -21.44 4.27
C GLY A 44 -14.47 -21.71 4.97
N PHE A 45 -13.59 -20.71 5.07
CA PHE A 45 -12.34 -20.79 5.85
C PHE A 45 -12.61 -20.89 7.36
N GLY A 46 -13.73 -20.33 7.84
CA GLY A 46 -14.26 -20.53 9.19
C GLY A 46 -13.47 -19.90 10.33
N CYS A 47 -12.37 -19.22 10.07
CA CYS A 47 -11.54 -18.59 11.09
C CYS A 47 -12.09 -17.22 11.50
N LYS A 48 -12.03 -16.90 12.81
CA LYS A 48 -12.46 -15.58 13.34
C LYS A 48 -11.37 -14.51 13.23
N TYR A 49 -10.12 -14.93 13.21
CA TYR A 49 -8.92 -14.11 13.19
C TYR A 49 -7.87 -14.76 12.31
N ALA A 50 -6.97 -13.99 11.77
CA ALA A 50 -5.85 -14.51 10.99
C ALA A 50 -4.60 -13.65 11.20
N TYR A 51 -3.48 -14.15 10.69
CA TYR A 51 -2.25 -13.40 10.46
C TYR A 51 -1.78 -13.69 9.04
N THR A 52 -1.32 -12.68 8.34
CA THR A 52 -0.49 -12.86 7.16
C THR A 52 0.97 -12.98 7.58
N VAL A 53 1.76 -13.81 6.91
CA VAL A 53 3.20 -13.94 7.10
C VAL A 53 3.88 -13.34 5.88
N ASP A 54 3.83 -12.02 5.82
CA ASP A 54 4.25 -11.20 4.67
C ASP A 54 4.92 -9.88 5.09
N GLY A 55 5.28 -9.76 6.37
CA GLY A 55 5.94 -8.57 6.89
C GLY A 55 7.46 -8.56 6.63
N GLY A 56 8.10 -7.48 7.06
CA GLY A 56 9.50 -7.17 6.81
C GLY A 56 10.49 -7.91 7.70
N ALA A 57 11.38 -7.14 8.35
CA ALA A 57 12.50 -7.64 9.12
C ALA A 57 12.06 -8.44 10.36
N LEU A 58 12.96 -9.28 10.88
CA LEU A 58 12.69 -10.11 12.06
C LEU A 58 12.22 -9.26 13.26
N GLY A 59 11.08 -9.61 13.81
CA GLY A 59 10.45 -8.94 14.95
C GLY A 59 9.44 -7.85 14.54
N GLU A 60 9.35 -7.48 13.28
CA GLU A 60 8.34 -6.53 12.83
C GLU A 60 6.93 -7.13 12.92
N LEU A 61 6.02 -6.32 13.43
CA LEU A 61 4.60 -6.61 13.59
C LEU A 61 3.81 -5.42 13.06
N GLU A 62 2.92 -5.66 12.13
CA GLU A 62 2.27 -4.61 11.36
C GLU A 62 0.76 -4.76 11.43
N TYR A 63 0.07 -3.71 11.85
CA TYR A 63 -1.39 -3.64 11.89
C TYR A 63 -1.94 -2.32 11.34
N GLU A 64 -1.06 -1.53 10.73
CA GLU A 64 -1.38 -0.30 10.00
C GLU A 64 -0.71 -0.32 8.63
N ASN A 65 -1.43 0.15 7.63
CA ASN A 65 -0.93 0.32 6.28
C ASN A 65 -1.40 1.66 5.71
N PHE A 66 -0.90 2.09 4.56
CA PHE A 66 -1.39 3.30 3.92
C PHE A 66 -2.87 3.20 3.53
N ASN A 67 -3.58 4.35 3.57
CA ASN A 67 -4.68 4.61 2.65
C ASN A 67 -4.09 4.98 1.29
N ALA A 68 -4.69 4.53 0.22
CA ALA A 68 -4.14 4.64 -1.12
C ALA A 68 -5.18 5.06 -2.15
N ALA A 69 -4.79 5.99 -3.02
CA ALA A 69 -5.53 6.35 -4.22
C ALA A 69 -4.59 6.58 -5.39
N GLN A 70 -5.14 6.49 -6.58
CA GLN A 70 -4.50 6.86 -7.83
C GLN A 70 -5.29 8.00 -8.48
N ALA A 71 -4.59 9.03 -8.90
CA ALA A 71 -5.11 10.11 -9.71
C ALA A 71 -4.57 9.99 -11.13
N GLU A 72 -5.45 9.77 -12.10
CA GLU A 72 -5.12 9.91 -13.52
C GLU A 72 -5.59 11.29 -13.97
N ILE A 73 -4.66 12.11 -14.48
CA ILE A 73 -4.93 13.47 -14.93
C ILE A 73 -4.63 13.52 -16.43
N ARG A 74 -5.62 13.92 -17.20
CA ARG A 74 -5.49 14.14 -18.65
C ARG A 74 -5.56 15.62 -18.94
N ILE A 75 -4.59 16.15 -19.67
CA ILE A 75 -4.54 17.55 -20.07
C ILE A 75 -4.73 17.64 -21.58
N LYS A 76 -5.67 18.50 -22.00
CA LYS A 76 -5.95 18.79 -23.40
C LYS A 76 -5.28 20.10 -23.80
N GLY A 77 -4.44 20.04 -24.82
CA GLY A 77 -3.79 21.20 -25.42
C GLY A 77 -4.45 21.65 -26.72
N VAL A 78 -3.94 22.74 -27.25
CA VAL A 78 -4.31 23.28 -28.58
C VAL A 78 -3.01 23.57 -29.32
N SER A 79 -2.74 22.77 -30.36
CA SER A 79 -1.55 22.96 -31.20
C SER A 79 -1.82 24.02 -32.26
N ILE A 80 -0.89 24.94 -32.41
CA ILE A 80 -0.89 26.02 -33.42
C ILE A 80 0.53 26.12 -33.95
N HIS A 81 0.69 26.57 -35.20
CA HIS A 81 2.00 26.87 -35.76
C HIS A 81 2.77 27.80 -34.82
N PRO A 82 4.01 27.49 -34.38
CA PRO A 82 4.72 28.26 -33.35
C PRO A 82 4.83 29.76 -33.65
N GLY A 83 4.99 30.15 -34.92
CA GLY A 83 5.04 31.55 -35.33
C GLY A 83 3.75 32.34 -35.12
N ASP A 84 2.59 31.65 -35.05
CA ASP A 84 1.25 32.24 -34.92
C ASP A 84 0.58 31.92 -33.57
N ALA A 85 1.33 31.32 -32.64
CA ALA A 85 0.82 30.70 -31.43
C ALA A 85 0.44 31.68 -30.31
N LYS A 86 0.85 32.96 -30.37
CA LYS A 86 0.62 33.96 -29.30
C LYS A 86 -0.87 34.12 -28.99
N GLY A 87 -1.25 33.82 -27.75
CA GLY A 87 -2.62 33.88 -27.25
C GLY A 87 -3.59 32.82 -27.79
N LYS A 88 -3.08 31.82 -28.54
CA LYS A 88 -3.92 30.76 -29.14
C LYS A 88 -3.49 29.35 -28.74
N MET A 89 -2.18 29.11 -28.62
CA MET A 89 -1.65 27.78 -28.26
C MET A 89 -1.86 27.51 -26.77
N LYS A 90 -2.30 26.28 -26.47
CA LYS A 90 -2.26 25.69 -25.12
C LYS A 90 -1.36 24.47 -25.22
N ASN A 91 -0.13 24.58 -24.72
CA ASN A 91 0.83 23.48 -24.76
C ASN A 91 0.61 22.56 -23.56
N ALA A 92 0.03 21.39 -23.78
CA ALA A 92 -0.30 20.44 -22.73
C ALA A 92 0.92 19.96 -21.94
N LEU A 93 2.10 19.87 -22.57
CA LEU A 93 3.34 19.52 -21.89
C LEU A 93 3.74 20.59 -20.85
N LEU A 94 3.65 21.86 -21.21
CA LEU A 94 3.96 22.97 -20.28
C LEU A 94 2.93 23.07 -19.16
N ILE A 95 1.65 22.85 -19.47
CA ILE A 95 0.57 22.81 -18.48
C ILE A 95 0.76 21.63 -17.51
N ALA A 96 1.18 20.47 -18.00
CA ALA A 96 1.50 19.33 -17.15
C ALA A 96 2.67 19.63 -16.19
N ASN A 97 3.71 20.28 -16.69
CA ASN A 97 4.84 20.72 -15.85
C ASN A 97 4.39 21.75 -14.79
N GLU A 98 3.53 22.70 -15.15
CA GLU A 98 2.95 23.66 -14.19
C GLU A 98 2.13 22.93 -13.12
N LEU A 99 1.28 21.95 -13.50
CA LEU A 99 0.53 21.15 -12.56
C LEU A 99 1.43 20.42 -11.57
N VAL A 100 2.47 19.72 -12.06
CA VAL A 100 3.43 19.01 -11.20
C VAL A 100 4.15 19.95 -10.25
N SER A 101 4.50 21.17 -10.71
CA SER A 101 5.21 22.17 -9.89
C SER A 101 4.40 22.70 -8.70
N LYS A 102 3.08 22.51 -8.69
CA LYS A 102 2.21 22.87 -7.55
C LYS A 102 2.35 21.92 -6.37
N PHE A 103 2.84 20.70 -6.60
CA PHE A 103 2.91 19.66 -5.57
C PHE A 103 4.08 19.90 -4.60
N PRO A 104 3.89 19.62 -3.30
CA PRO A 104 4.92 19.85 -2.29
C PRO A 104 6.12 18.91 -2.51
N VAL A 105 7.29 19.49 -2.80
CA VAL A 105 8.52 18.75 -3.12
C VAL A 105 9.03 17.86 -1.97
N GLU A 106 8.64 18.18 -0.73
CA GLU A 106 9.01 17.40 0.46
C GLU A 106 8.11 16.18 0.68
N GLN A 107 6.93 16.11 0.03
CA GLN A 107 6.00 15.00 0.15
C GLN A 107 6.16 14.02 -1.03
N THR A 108 7.35 13.49 -1.20
CA THR A 108 7.67 12.46 -2.20
C THR A 108 8.20 11.20 -1.52
N PRO A 109 8.15 10.00 -2.16
CA PRO A 109 8.70 8.78 -1.58
C PRO A 109 10.15 8.89 -1.14
N ALA A 110 10.96 9.66 -1.89
CA ALA A 110 12.38 9.85 -1.61
C ALA A 110 12.67 10.74 -0.39
N LYS A 111 11.65 11.44 0.14
CA LYS A 111 11.79 12.42 1.24
C LYS A 111 10.89 12.12 2.43
N THR A 112 10.20 11.00 2.41
CA THR A 112 9.24 10.62 3.47
C THR A 112 9.55 9.24 4.03
N GLU A 113 9.33 9.08 5.33
CA GLU A 113 9.54 7.82 6.05
C GLU A 113 8.42 7.55 7.08
N GLY A 114 8.41 6.36 7.68
CA GLY A 114 7.48 5.98 8.75
C GLY A 114 6.01 6.25 8.35
N TYR A 115 5.35 7.11 9.11
CA TYR A 115 3.93 7.46 8.93
C TYR A 115 3.69 8.61 7.94
N GLU A 116 4.73 9.18 7.36
CA GLU A 116 4.60 10.32 6.45
C GLU A 116 4.04 9.89 5.11
N GLY A 117 2.95 10.55 4.70
CA GLY A 117 2.31 10.34 3.41
C GLY A 117 2.97 11.12 2.29
N PHE A 118 2.71 10.71 1.04
CA PHE A 118 3.35 11.30 -0.13
C PHE A 118 2.44 11.38 -1.35
N PHE A 119 2.89 12.16 -2.33
CA PHE A 119 2.48 12.11 -3.73
C PHE A 119 3.63 11.52 -4.56
N HIS A 120 3.32 10.62 -5.47
CA HIS A 120 4.31 10.04 -6.38
C HIS A 120 3.77 10.07 -7.81
N PHE A 121 4.42 10.86 -8.66
CA PHE A 121 4.14 10.82 -10.09
C PHE A 121 4.87 9.62 -10.68
N ASP A 122 4.10 8.62 -11.08
CA ASP A 122 4.57 7.35 -11.61
C ASP A 122 4.71 7.38 -13.16
N GLU A 123 3.85 8.18 -13.81
CA GLU A 123 3.84 8.31 -15.26
C GLU A 123 3.61 9.78 -15.66
N LEU A 124 4.35 10.25 -16.66
CA LEU A 124 4.09 11.48 -17.39
C LEU A 124 4.40 11.29 -18.87
N ASN A 125 3.36 11.22 -19.70
CA ASN A 125 3.47 11.23 -21.15
C ASN A 125 2.85 12.52 -21.69
N ALA A 126 3.61 13.32 -22.45
CA ALA A 126 3.16 14.63 -22.87
C ALA A 126 3.64 15.04 -24.25
N THR A 127 2.75 15.70 -24.97
CA THR A 127 2.99 16.39 -26.26
C THR A 127 2.42 17.83 -26.16
N VAL A 128 2.43 18.57 -27.26
CA VAL A 128 1.74 19.88 -27.31
C VAL A 128 0.22 19.71 -27.18
N GLU A 129 -0.34 18.66 -27.76
CA GLU A 129 -1.79 18.45 -27.89
C GLU A 129 -2.41 17.74 -26.69
N SER A 130 -1.64 16.91 -25.99
CA SER A 130 -2.15 16.14 -24.86
C SER A 130 -1.06 15.77 -23.87
N ALA A 131 -1.47 15.66 -22.59
CA ALA A 131 -0.64 15.01 -21.59
C ALA A 131 -1.47 14.06 -20.73
N LYS A 132 -0.83 12.99 -20.25
CA LYS A 132 -1.36 12.05 -19.27
C LYS A 132 -0.38 11.95 -18.11
N LEU A 133 -0.86 12.15 -16.91
CA LEU A 133 -0.12 11.99 -15.68
C LEU A 133 -0.81 10.94 -14.82
N VAL A 134 -0.03 10.11 -14.15
CA VAL A 134 -0.51 9.21 -13.10
C VAL A 134 0.20 9.57 -11.81
N CYS A 135 -0.58 9.87 -10.77
CA CYS A 135 -0.08 10.23 -9.46
C CYS A 135 -0.65 9.28 -8.41
N ILE A 136 0.22 8.63 -7.67
CA ILE A 136 -0.12 7.79 -6.52
C ILE A 136 -0.17 8.67 -5.28
N ILE A 137 -1.23 8.51 -4.46
CA ILE A 137 -1.45 9.25 -3.23
C ILE A 137 -1.45 8.26 -2.07
N ARG A 138 -0.66 8.53 -1.04
CA ARG A 138 -0.53 7.67 0.14
C ARG A 138 -0.56 8.50 1.43
N ASP A 139 -1.28 8.04 2.43
CA ASP A 139 -1.18 8.53 3.82
C ASP A 139 -1.77 7.50 4.78
N HIS A 140 -1.16 7.34 5.97
CA HIS A 140 -1.72 6.48 7.02
C HIS A 140 -2.96 7.10 7.67
N ASP A 141 -2.94 8.41 7.84
CA ASP A 141 -4.03 9.17 8.45
C ASP A 141 -5.14 9.45 7.42
N ALA A 142 -6.37 9.12 7.76
CA ALA A 142 -7.52 9.24 6.85
C ALA A 142 -7.87 10.71 6.52
N GLU A 143 -7.67 11.63 7.47
CA GLU A 143 -7.95 13.07 7.24
C GLU A 143 -6.89 13.68 6.34
N LYS A 144 -5.59 13.39 6.59
CA LYS A 144 -4.49 13.82 5.73
C LYS A 144 -4.60 13.22 4.33
N PHE A 145 -5.01 11.95 4.23
CA PHE A 145 -5.28 11.30 2.95
C PHE A 145 -6.39 12.02 2.18
N SER A 146 -7.51 12.34 2.86
CA SER A 146 -8.59 13.12 2.26
C SER A 146 -8.12 14.50 1.81
N ALA A 147 -7.33 15.19 2.64
CA ALA A 147 -6.75 16.50 2.30
C ALA A 147 -5.84 16.41 1.07
N LYS A 148 -5.02 15.35 0.95
CA LYS A 148 -4.20 15.11 -0.25
C LYS A 148 -5.05 14.92 -1.52
N LYS A 149 -6.14 14.17 -1.45
CA LYS A 149 -7.08 14.02 -2.59
C LYS A 149 -7.71 15.37 -2.98
N GLN A 150 -8.13 16.17 -2.00
CA GLN A 150 -8.67 17.50 -2.23
C GLN A 150 -7.63 18.44 -2.84
N PHE A 151 -6.36 18.33 -2.44
CA PHE A 151 -5.27 19.09 -3.04
C PHE A 151 -5.14 18.83 -4.54
N VAL A 152 -5.16 17.54 -4.96
CA VAL A 152 -5.11 17.19 -6.39
C VAL A 152 -6.30 17.76 -7.16
N GLN A 153 -7.50 17.64 -6.58
CA GLN A 153 -8.71 18.23 -7.18
C GLN A 153 -8.60 19.75 -7.33
N LYS A 154 -8.06 20.44 -6.30
CA LYS A 154 -7.83 21.88 -6.33
C LYS A 154 -6.82 22.25 -7.41
N ALA A 155 -5.70 21.55 -7.51
CA ALA A 155 -4.68 21.79 -8.53
C ALA A 155 -5.24 21.68 -9.96
N CYS A 156 -6.09 20.66 -10.22
CA CYS A 156 -6.76 20.51 -11.51
C CYS A 156 -7.76 21.66 -11.78
N ARG A 157 -8.52 22.09 -10.76
CA ARG A 157 -9.41 23.27 -10.92
C ARG A 157 -8.63 24.53 -11.27
N GLU A 158 -7.54 24.80 -10.60
CA GLU A 158 -6.69 25.97 -10.89
C GLU A 158 -6.14 25.95 -12.34
N ILE A 159 -5.82 24.78 -12.88
CA ILE A 159 -5.46 24.63 -14.30
C ILE A 159 -6.67 24.98 -15.20
N ASN A 160 -7.86 24.48 -14.86
CA ASN A 160 -9.06 24.78 -15.63
C ASN A 160 -9.43 26.29 -15.57
N ASP A 161 -9.28 26.93 -14.41
CA ASP A 161 -9.50 28.36 -14.25
C ASP A 161 -8.53 29.19 -15.12
N ALA A 162 -7.27 28.76 -15.23
CA ALA A 162 -6.25 29.45 -16.01
C ALA A 162 -6.36 29.22 -17.52
N TYR A 163 -6.69 28.00 -17.95
CA TYR A 163 -6.63 27.58 -19.35
C TYR A 163 -8.00 27.28 -19.97
N GLY A 164 -9.06 27.33 -19.19
CA GLY A 164 -10.45 27.06 -19.60
C GLY A 164 -10.91 25.67 -19.19
N ASP A 165 -12.22 25.54 -18.99
CA ASP A 165 -12.89 24.33 -18.53
C ASP A 165 -12.59 23.13 -19.42
N GLY A 166 -12.36 21.96 -18.78
CA GLY A 166 -12.05 20.72 -19.47
C GLY A 166 -10.61 20.61 -19.97
N THR A 167 -9.73 21.59 -19.65
CA THR A 167 -8.30 21.50 -19.97
C THR A 167 -7.65 20.38 -19.15
N ALA A 168 -7.94 20.29 -17.84
CA ALA A 168 -7.49 19.19 -16.98
C ALA A 168 -8.69 18.34 -16.54
N GLU A 169 -8.71 17.09 -16.93
CA GLU A 169 -9.70 16.08 -16.52
C GLU A 169 -9.06 15.15 -15.49
N LEU A 170 -9.68 14.99 -14.33
CA LEU A 170 -9.20 14.16 -13.23
C LEU A 170 -10.09 12.93 -13.03
N VAL A 171 -9.49 11.74 -13.01
CA VAL A 171 -10.08 10.52 -12.50
C VAL A 171 -9.34 10.12 -11.22
N LEU A 172 -10.06 10.09 -10.10
CA LEU A 172 -9.52 9.75 -8.79
C LEU A 172 -10.15 8.44 -8.32
N LYS A 173 -9.33 7.42 -8.04
CA LYS A 173 -9.77 6.10 -7.64
C LYS A 173 -9.06 5.65 -6.37
N ASP A 174 -9.81 5.33 -5.31
CA ASP A 174 -9.27 4.71 -4.11
C ASP A 174 -8.87 3.26 -4.41
N SER A 175 -7.73 2.83 -3.90
CA SER A 175 -7.17 1.49 -4.12
C SER A 175 -7.37 0.60 -2.89
N TYR A 176 -6.91 1.04 -1.73
CA TYR A 176 -7.07 0.32 -0.46
C TYR A 176 -7.07 1.30 0.73
N ARG A 177 -7.44 0.79 1.90
CA ARG A 177 -7.56 1.56 3.14
C ARG A 177 -6.66 1.00 4.23
N ASN A 178 -6.33 1.83 5.23
CA ASN A 178 -5.60 1.43 6.42
C ASN A 178 -6.44 0.45 7.25
N MET A 179 -5.89 -0.74 7.51
CA MET A 179 -6.58 -1.79 8.28
C MET A 179 -6.69 -1.50 9.78
N ARG A 180 -6.02 -0.47 10.29
CA ARG A 180 -5.98 -0.13 11.72
C ARG A 180 -7.35 -0.13 12.38
N GLU A 181 -8.35 0.49 11.74
CA GLU A 181 -9.72 0.56 12.27
C GLU A 181 -10.37 -0.82 12.48
N LYS A 182 -9.94 -1.83 11.70
CA LYS A 182 -10.42 -3.21 11.77
C LYS A 182 -9.67 -4.03 12.81
N ILE A 183 -8.42 -3.65 13.11
CA ILE A 183 -7.58 -4.37 14.08
C ILE A 183 -7.76 -3.83 15.50
N LEU A 184 -8.01 -2.52 15.68
CA LEU A 184 -8.17 -1.91 17.01
C LEU A 184 -9.17 -2.63 17.94
N PRO A 185 -10.35 -3.12 17.49
CA PRO A 185 -11.26 -3.91 18.34
C PRO A 185 -10.68 -5.27 18.76
N HIS A 186 -9.58 -5.70 18.14
CA HIS A 186 -8.98 -7.04 18.28
C HIS A 186 -7.50 -6.97 18.67
N MET A 187 -7.11 -5.98 19.50
CA MET A 187 -5.71 -5.77 19.92
C MET A 187 -5.07 -6.97 20.62
N HIS A 188 -5.88 -7.91 21.12
CA HIS A 188 -5.35 -9.19 21.64
C HIS A 188 -4.51 -9.95 20.62
N LEU A 189 -4.76 -9.78 19.30
CA LEU A 189 -3.93 -10.37 18.24
C LEU A 189 -2.51 -9.80 18.29
N ILE A 190 -2.38 -8.50 18.47
CA ILE A 190 -1.09 -7.81 18.55
C ILE A 190 -0.35 -8.21 19.82
N GLU A 191 -1.05 -8.25 20.97
CA GLU A 191 -0.43 -8.62 22.25
C GLU A 191 -0.02 -10.10 22.26
N ASN A 192 -0.80 -10.99 21.67
CA ASN A 192 -0.44 -12.40 21.52
C ASN A 192 0.80 -12.56 20.63
N ALA A 193 0.87 -11.85 19.50
CA ALA A 193 2.01 -11.89 18.60
C ALA A 193 3.28 -11.38 19.30
N LYS A 194 3.21 -10.25 20.01
CA LYS A 194 4.34 -9.72 20.81
C LYS A 194 4.85 -10.76 21.82
N LYS A 195 3.96 -11.30 22.63
CA LYS A 195 4.30 -12.31 23.63
C LYS A 195 4.94 -13.55 23.02
N SER A 196 4.43 -13.99 21.88
CA SER A 196 4.97 -15.14 21.14
C SER A 196 6.38 -14.86 20.63
N MET A 197 6.62 -13.67 20.08
CA MET A 197 7.95 -13.23 19.64
C MET A 197 8.93 -13.17 20.82
N GLU A 198 8.54 -12.57 21.93
CA GLU A 198 9.36 -12.49 23.17
C GLU A 198 9.72 -13.87 23.70
N ASN A 199 8.75 -14.80 23.74
CA ASN A 199 9.00 -16.18 24.15
C ASN A 199 9.96 -16.91 23.23
N ALA A 200 10.01 -16.53 21.95
CA ALA A 200 10.96 -17.05 20.95
C ALA A 200 12.31 -16.30 20.98
N GLY A 201 12.54 -15.40 21.93
CA GLY A 201 13.77 -14.60 22.01
C GLY A 201 13.87 -13.48 20.97
N VAL A 202 12.76 -13.15 20.31
CA VAL A 202 12.70 -12.09 19.29
C VAL A 202 12.06 -10.85 19.91
N LYS A 203 12.74 -9.71 19.80
CA LYS A 203 12.19 -8.42 20.27
C LYS A 203 11.13 -7.91 19.29
N PRO A 204 9.85 -7.76 19.71
CA PRO A 204 8.82 -7.24 18.83
C PRO A 204 8.97 -5.72 18.61
N VAL A 205 8.78 -5.31 17.37
CA VAL A 205 8.77 -3.90 16.93
C VAL A 205 7.54 -3.65 16.09
N VAL A 206 6.66 -2.76 16.54
CA VAL A 206 5.48 -2.38 15.75
C VAL A 206 5.88 -1.30 14.76
N VAL A 207 5.63 -1.56 13.47
CA VAL A 207 5.93 -0.64 12.37
C VAL A 207 4.73 -0.50 11.43
N PRO A 208 4.56 0.64 10.76
CA PRO A 208 3.54 0.79 9.74
C PRO A 208 4.01 0.24 8.38
N ILE A 209 3.11 -0.38 7.65
CA ILE A 209 3.35 -0.79 6.25
C ILE A 209 3.23 0.44 5.34
N ARG A 210 4.26 0.72 4.55
CA ARG A 210 4.25 1.81 3.55
C ARG A 210 3.71 1.35 2.18
N GLY A 211 2.78 0.43 2.18
CA GLY A 211 2.14 -0.17 1.00
C GLY A 211 0.75 -0.69 1.31
N GLY A 212 0.26 -1.58 0.47
CA GLY A 212 -0.90 -2.43 0.72
C GLY A 212 -0.47 -3.78 1.26
N THR A 213 -1.44 -4.61 1.67
CA THR A 213 -1.22 -5.99 2.11
C THR A 213 -2.53 -6.77 1.99
N ASP A 214 -2.44 -8.06 1.77
CA ASP A 214 -3.59 -8.97 1.81
C ASP A 214 -4.28 -8.94 3.17
N GLY A 215 -3.53 -8.76 4.27
CA GLY A 215 -4.09 -8.60 5.61
C GLY A 215 -5.07 -7.43 5.72
N ALA A 216 -4.81 -6.32 5.03
CA ALA A 216 -5.75 -5.20 4.97
C ALA A 216 -7.04 -5.57 4.22
N GLN A 217 -6.93 -6.23 3.07
CA GLN A 217 -8.09 -6.67 2.30
C GLN A 217 -8.96 -7.65 3.10
N LEU A 218 -8.34 -8.64 3.74
CA LEU A 218 -9.01 -9.61 4.60
C LEU A 218 -9.70 -8.93 5.78
N SER A 219 -9.04 -7.97 6.43
CA SER A 219 -9.58 -7.22 7.55
C SER A 219 -10.85 -6.44 7.18
N PHE A 220 -10.89 -5.82 5.99
CA PHE A 220 -12.09 -5.14 5.49
C PHE A 220 -13.19 -6.10 5.01
N ARG A 221 -12.86 -7.36 4.76
CA ARG A 221 -13.83 -8.42 4.44
C ARG A 221 -14.35 -9.16 5.68
N GLY A 222 -13.94 -8.73 6.89
CA GLY A 222 -14.45 -9.27 8.15
C GLY A 222 -13.54 -10.29 8.85
N LEU A 223 -12.31 -10.50 8.35
CA LEU A 223 -11.30 -11.35 8.99
C LEU A 223 -10.13 -10.46 9.46
N PRO A 224 -10.12 -9.98 10.73
CA PRO A 224 -9.03 -9.19 11.25
C PRO A 224 -7.69 -9.92 11.12
N CYS A 225 -6.74 -9.32 10.37
CA CYS A 225 -5.56 -10.01 9.89
C CYS A 225 -4.32 -9.08 9.88
N PRO A 226 -3.62 -8.90 11.02
CA PRO A 226 -2.35 -8.20 11.04
C PRO A 226 -1.23 -9.03 10.39
N ASN A 227 -0.12 -8.36 9.99
CA ASN A 227 1.03 -9.00 9.40
C ASN A 227 2.09 -9.38 10.44
N LEU A 228 2.66 -10.56 10.28
CA LEU A 228 3.87 -11.03 10.95
C LEU A 228 5.07 -10.95 10.01
N CYS A 229 6.25 -10.72 10.59
CA CYS A 229 7.51 -10.65 9.85
C CYS A 229 7.88 -11.97 9.15
N THR A 230 8.54 -11.85 8.01
CA THR A 230 9.18 -12.98 7.30
C THR A 230 10.68 -13.07 7.58
N GLY A 231 11.28 -12.03 8.19
CA GLY A 231 12.72 -11.88 8.33
C GLY A 231 13.44 -11.58 7.01
N GLY A 232 12.71 -11.15 5.99
CA GLY A 232 13.26 -10.81 4.68
C GLY A 232 13.82 -9.40 4.61
N HIS A 233 14.68 -9.16 3.62
CA HIS A 233 15.27 -7.86 3.33
C HIS A 233 15.37 -7.60 1.83
N ASN A 234 15.37 -6.33 1.43
CA ASN A 234 15.53 -5.87 0.05
C ASN A 234 14.48 -6.45 -0.92
N PHE A 235 13.24 -6.57 -0.47
CA PHE A 235 12.13 -7.07 -1.29
C PHE A 235 12.06 -6.33 -2.64
N HIS A 236 11.63 -7.02 -3.69
CA HIS A 236 11.57 -6.55 -5.10
C HIS A 236 12.91 -6.15 -5.71
N GLY A 237 14.03 -6.31 -5.01
CA GLY A 237 15.37 -5.97 -5.50
C GLY A 237 16.17 -7.20 -5.95
N LEU A 238 17.20 -6.97 -6.76
CA LEU A 238 18.15 -8.03 -7.18
C LEU A 238 18.90 -8.68 -6.00
N LYS A 239 18.88 -8.07 -4.82
CA LYS A 239 19.49 -8.54 -3.59
C LYS A 239 18.43 -8.92 -2.54
N ALA A 240 17.23 -9.28 -2.96
CA ALA A 240 16.20 -9.77 -2.06
C ALA A 240 16.66 -11.05 -1.38
N VAL A 241 16.58 -11.10 -0.05
CA VAL A 241 16.96 -12.24 0.78
C VAL A 241 15.85 -12.51 1.79
N SER A 242 15.45 -13.77 1.91
CA SER A 242 14.63 -14.25 3.01
C SER A 242 15.39 -15.37 3.72
N TYR A 243 15.46 -15.31 5.05
CA TYR A 243 16.09 -16.36 5.83
C TYR A 243 15.08 -17.50 6.05
N THR A 244 15.30 -18.62 5.38
CA THR A 244 14.46 -19.82 5.52
C THR A 244 14.71 -20.59 6.83
N HIS A 245 15.82 -20.31 7.51
CA HIS A 245 16.19 -20.92 8.78
C HIS A 245 16.46 -19.81 9.82
N LEU A 246 15.44 -19.49 10.58
CA LEU A 246 15.66 -18.92 11.91
C LEU A 246 16.21 -20.09 12.74
N THR A 247 17.52 -20.11 12.97
CA THR A 247 18.10 -21.03 13.92
C THR A 247 17.47 -20.75 15.27
N LEU A 248 16.65 -21.68 15.73
CA LEU A 248 16.28 -21.70 17.13
C LEU A 248 17.59 -21.83 17.91
N PRO A 249 17.83 -20.99 18.95
CA PRO A 249 18.94 -21.24 19.83
C PRO A 249 18.74 -22.63 20.42
N THR A 250 19.75 -23.48 20.23
CA THR A 250 19.84 -24.79 20.85
C THR A 250 19.95 -24.65 22.36
#